data_172a3423c0de02abce8d662ba83d5a49
#
_entry.id   172a3423c0de02abce8d662ba83d5a49
#
_cell.length_a   1.000
_cell.length_b   1.000
_cell.length_c   1.000
_cell.angle_alpha   90.00
_cell.angle_beta   90.00
_cell.angle_gamma   90.00
#
_symmetry.space_group_name_H-M   'P 1'
#
loop_
_entity.id
_entity.type
_entity.pdbx_description
1 polymer ?
#
loop_
_entity_poly.entity_id
_entity_poly.type
_entity_poly.pdbx_seq_one_letter_code
_entity_poly.pdbx_strand_id
1 'polypeptide(L)'
;MAYSAGFSPHPKISYAGASPTGVSSEAEYLEIGLAEVREPDAVRSVLDAALPPGLDIVEVVEAAPPALADRIEASHWRVVLPQVPVEAAADAASVFLGAESAPVEKVTKDGRRTVDARPPVVLLRVSDAEEPDIEGRCAILDLVVRHVTPTVRPDDVLTALRQLGALSTPVTPLVTRLAQGLIGAVPPADDEPIRLADPLRDVAAPAASR
;
A
#
# COMPACT_ATOMS: atom_id res chain seq x y z
N MET A 1 -5.94 25.99 8.55
CA MET A 1 -4.87 25.45 7.67
C MET A 1 -3.66 26.36 7.75
N ALA A 2 -2.45 25.82 7.93
CA ALA A 2 -1.21 26.56 7.76
C ALA A 2 -0.75 26.54 6.30
N TYR A 3 0.02 27.53 5.91
CA TYR A 3 0.53 27.68 4.55
C TYR A 3 2.06 27.74 4.54
N SER A 4 2.66 27.32 3.43
CA SER A 4 4.09 27.49 3.21
C SER A 4 4.48 28.96 3.12
N ALA A 5 5.72 29.27 3.44
CA ALA A 5 6.29 30.60 3.17
C ALA A 5 6.66 30.72 1.68
N GLY A 6 6.55 31.92 1.10
CA GLY A 6 6.97 32.20 -0.27
C GLY A 6 5.97 33.01 -1.08
N PHE A 7 6.30 33.22 -2.35
CA PHE A 7 5.52 34.04 -3.27
C PHE A 7 4.16 33.46 -3.64
N SER A 8 4.04 32.12 -3.59
CA SER A 8 2.80 31.36 -3.81
C SER A 8 2.58 30.40 -2.65
N PRO A 9 1.90 30.86 -1.56
CA PRO A 9 1.69 30.00 -0.41
C PRO A 9 0.76 28.83 -0.75
N HIS A 10 1.18 27.62 -0.40
CA HIS A 10 0.39 26.42 -0.53
C HIS A 10 -0.02 25.88 0.86
N PRO A 11 -1.21 25.27 1.01
CA PRO A 11 -1.57 24.56 2.23
C PRO A 11 -0.49 23.54 2.59
N LYS A 12 -0.14 23.47 3.88
CA LYS A 12 0.80 22.45 4.38
C LYS A 12 0.06 21.12 4.49
N ILE A 13 0.05 20.37 3.40
CA ILE A 13 -0.49 19.01 3.32
C ILE A 13 0.60 18.12 2.74
N SER A 14 0.89 17.02 3.43
CA SER A 14 1.84 16.01 2.99
C SER A 14 1.16 14.65 2.96
N TYR A 15 1.16 13.99 1.81
CA TYR A 15 0.65 12.64 1.66
C TYR A 15 1.75 11.62 1.92
N ALA A 16 1.47 10.65 2.76
CA ALA A 16 2.39 9.55 3.03
C ALA A 16 2.03 8.35 2.13
N GLY A 17 2.75 8.24 1.02
CA GLY A 17 2.59 7.12 0.10
C GLY A 17 1.22 7.06 -0.59
N ALA A 18 0.80 8.13 -1.27
CA ALA A 18 -0.47 8.16 -2.00
C ALA A 18 -0.64 6.96 -2.95
N SER A 19 -1.85 6.40 -3.01
CA SER A 19 -2.20 5.31 -3.92
C SER A 19 -2.07 5.75 -5.39
N PRO A 20 -1.63 4.86 -6.28
CA PRO A 20 -1.62 5.16 -7.71
C PRO A 20 -3.02 5.44 -8.25
N THR A 21 -3.14 6.29 -9.27
CA THR A 21 -4.41 6.55 -9.95
C THR A 21 -4.98 5.24 -10.52
N GLY A 22 -6.27 5.01 -10.28
CA GLY A 22 -6.99 3.81 -10.74
C GLY A 22 -6.87 2.60 -9.80
N VAL A 23 -6.24 2.77 -8.63
CA VAL A 23 -6.14 1.75 -7.60
C VAL A 23 -6.98 2.15 -6.40
N SER A 24 -7.82 1.24 -5.91
CA SER A 24 -8.59 1.45 -4.68
C SER A 24 -7.68 1.45 -3.44
N SER A 25 -8.07 2.18 -2.40
CA SER A 25 -7.30 2.20 -1.15
C SER A 25 -8.22 2.43 0.05
N GLU A 26 -8.01 1.62 1.08
CA GLU A 26 -8.63 1.74 2.41
C GLU A 26 -7.66 2.35 3.43
N ALA A 27 -6.45 2.70 3.00
CA ALA A 27 -5.36 3.11 3.89
C ALA A 27 -4.58 4.31 3.32
N GLU A 28 -5.25 5.45 3.23
CA GLU A 28 -4.62 6.73 2.88
C GLU A 28 -4.23 7.49 4.14
N TYR A 29 -3.00 8.00 4.15
CA TYR A 29 -2.48 8.78 5.27
C TYR A 29 -1.95 10.12 4.78
N LEU A 30 -2.21 11.15 5.57
CA LEU A 30 -1.71 12.50 5.30
C LEU A 30 -1.42 13.27 6.59
N GLU A 31 -0.49 14.20 6.52
CA GLU A 31 -0.25 15.19 7.57
C GLU A 31 -0.73 16.56 7.10
N ILE A 32 -1.42 17.28 7.98
CA ILE A 32 -1.86 18.65 7.73
C ILE A 32 -1.25 19.59 8.76
N GLY A 33 -0.71 20.72 8.31
CA GLY A 33 -0.27 21.80 9.20
C GLY A 33 -1.43 22.72 9.52
N LEU A 34 -1.70 22.95 10.81
CA LEU A 34 -2.67 23.92 11.26
C LEU A 34 -1.99 25.22 11.71
N ALA A 35 -2.67 26.37 11.52
CA ALA A 35 -2.18 27.67 11.98
C ALA A 35 -2.35 27.84 13.51
N GLU A 36 -3.31 27.13 14.09
CA GLU A 36 -3.64 27.13 15.51
C GLU A 36 -3.80 25.70 16.00
N VAL A 37 -3.54 25.46 17.25
CA VAL A 37 -3.84 24.17 17.90
C VAL A 37 -5.34 23.90 17.86
N ARG A 38 -5.73 22.71 17.49
CA ARG A 38 -7.13 22.24 17.43
C ARG A 38 -7.20 20.83 17.96
N GLU A 39 -8.30 20.52 18.62
CA GLU A 39 -8.58 19.16 19.06
C GLU A 39 -8.76 18.20 17.87
N PRO A 40 -8.12 17.03 17.86
CA PRO A 40 -8.17 16.08 16.76
C PRO A 40 -9.60 15.71 16.32
N ASP A 41 -10.51 15.45 17.25
CA ASP A 41 -11.89 15.11 16.94
C ASP A 41 -12.66 16.24 16.26
N ALA A 42 -12.36 17.50 16.62
CA ALA A 42 -12.94 18.66 15.95
C ALA A 42 -12.43 18.79 14.52
N VAL A 43 -11.14 18.51 14.30
CA VAL A 43 -10.52 18.49 12.95
C VAL A 43 -11.13 17.37 12.12
N ARG A 44 -11.26 16.16 12.68
CA ARG A 44 -11.89 15.01 12.02
C ARG A 44 -13.29 15.37 11.54
N SER A 45 -14.13 15.86 12.42
CA SER A 45 -15.54 16.18 12.12
C SER A 45 -15.69 17.23 11.01
N VAL A 46 -14.84 18.26 11.02
CA VAL A 46 -14.88 19.33 9.99
C VAL A 46 -14.39 18.83 8.63
N LEU A 47 -13.34 18.00 8.61
CA LEU A 47 -12.83 17.44 7.35
C LEU A 47 -13.81 16.44 6.75
N ASP A 48 -14.34 15.54 7.57
CA ASP A 48 -15.31 14.53 7.15
C ASP A 48 -16.57 15.16 6.54
N ALA A 49 -17.10 16.22 7.17
CA ALA A 49 -18.23 16.97 6.65
C ALA A 49 -17.94 17.75 5.35
N ALA A 50 -16.67 18.05 5.06
CA ALA A 50 -16.27 18.83 3.90
C ALA A 50 -15.88 17.97 2.69
N LEU A 51 -15.63 16.68 2.89
CA LEU A 51 -15.23 15.74 1.85
C LEU A 51 -16.44 15.13 1.14
N PRO A 52 -16.30 14.72 -0.11
CA PRO A 52 -17.37 14.03 -0.82
C PRO A 52 -17.61 12.63 -0.24
N PRO A 53 -18.82 12.05 -0.43
CA PRO A 53 -19.11 10.67 -0.03
C PRO A 53 -18.08 9.68 -0.59
N GLY A 54 -17.64 8.74 0.25
CA GLY A 54 -16.62 7.75 -0.09
C GLY A 54 -15.19 8.18 0.27
N LEU A 55 -15.02 9.38 0.82
CA LEU A 55 -13.77 9.83 1.44
C LEU A 55 -14.03 10.17 2.91
N ASP A 56 -13.99 9.15 3.75
CA ASP A 56 -14.29 9.25 5.17
C ASP A 56 -13.01 9.44 5.98
N ILE A 57 -13.02 10.38 6.92
CA ILE A 57 -11.91 10.57 7.86
C ILE A 57 -12.07 9.60 9.03
N VAL A 58 -11.34 8.51 8.99
CA VAL A 58 -11.41 7.44 10.00
C VAL A 58 -10.88 7.93 11.34
N GLU A 59 -9.68 8.53 11.34
CA GLU A 59 -9.00 8.97 12.56
C GLU A 59 -8.14 10.22 12.30
N VAL A 60 -8.01 11.05 13.31
CA VAL A 60 -7.07 12.17 13.36
C VAL A 60 -6.33 12.12 14.68
N VAL A 61 -5.03 12.24 14.65
CA VAL A 61 -4.16 12.31 15.83
C VAL A 61 -3.22 13.50 15.74
N GLU A 62 -2.71 13.94 16.87
CA GLU A 62 -1.64 14.94 16.88
C GLU A 62 -0.35 14.32 16.32
N ALA A 63 0.29 15.04 15.39
CA ALA A 63 1.53 14.58 14.79
C ALA A 63 2.68 14.61 15.81
N ALA A 64 3.40 13.49 15.91
CA ALA A 64 4.58 13.35 16.76
C ALA A 64 5.76 12.79 15.95
N PRO A 65 7.01 13.02 16.38
CA PRO A 65 8.17 12.38 15.74
C PRO A 65 8.15 10.84 15.89
N PRO A 66 8.72 10.08 14.93
CA PRO A 66 9.22 10.52 13.63
C PRO A 66 8.10 10.94 12.68
N ALA A 67 8.43 11.55 11.54
CA ALA A 67 7.45 11.94 10.53
C ALA A 67 6.63 10.73 10.05
N LEU A 68 5.39 10.95 9.67
CA LEU A 68 4.47 9.87 9.25
C LEU A 68 5.06 9.01 8.13
N ALA A 69 5.74 9.63 7.16
CA ALA A 69 6.39 8.89 6.07
C ALA A 69 7.47 7.90 6.55
N ASP A 70 8.13 8.18 7.67
CA ASP A 70 9.15 7.30 8.27
C ASP A 70 8.54 6.14 9.06
N ARG A 71 7.23 6.16 9.29
CA ARG A 71 6.45 5.11 9.96
C ARG A 71 5.76 4.16 9.00
N ILE A 72 5.92 4.38 7.70
CA ILE A 72 5.28 3.57 6.65
C ILE A 72 6.38 2.87 5.87
N GLU A 73 6.72 1.64 6.28
CA GLU A 73 7.75 0.82 5.64
C GLU A 73 7.21 -0.06 4.52
N ALA A 74 5.94 -0.41 4.56
CA ALA A 74 5.31 -1.30 3.59
C ALA A 74 3.85 -1.00 3.37
N SER A 75 3.32 -1.56 2.28
CA SER A 75 1.88 -1.61 2.00
C SER A 75 1.43 -3.05 1.80
N HIS A 76 0.25 -3.36 2.33
CA HIS A 76 -0.49 -4.60 2.07
C HIS A 76 -1.52 -4.34 0.98
N TRP A 77 -1.49 -5.18 -0.05
CA TRP A 77 -2.35 -5.10 -1.21
C TRP A 77 -3.13 -6.38 -1.38
N ARG A 78 -4.39 -6.26 -1.75
CA ARG A 78 -5.21 -7.33 -2.28
C ARG A 78 -5.32 -7.16 -3.79
N VAL A 79 -5.00 -8.22 -4.53
CA VAL A 79 -5.12 -8.23 -5.99
C VAL A 79 -6.05 -9.35 -6.39
N VAL A 80 -7.22 -8.99 -6.88
CA VAL A 80 -8.20 -9.95 -7.41
C VAL A 80 -7.89 -10.19 -8.87
N LEU A 81 -7.79 -11.45 -9.26
CA LEU A 81 -7.47 -11.91 -10.61
C LEU A 81 -8.71 -12.60 -11.24
N PRO A 82 -9.62 -11.83 -11.88
CA PRO A 82 -10.81 -12.42 -12.48
C PRO A 82 -10.44 -13.45 -13.54
N GLN A 83 -11.16 -14.56 -13.57
CA GLN A 83 -10.99 -15.66 -14.54
C GLN A 83 -9.59 -16.33 -14.50
N VAL A 84 -8.85 -16.17 -13.41
CA VAL A 84 -7.59 -16.88 -13.19
C VAL A 84 -7.81 -17.99 -12.18
N PRO A 85 -7.52 -19.26 -12.53
CA PRO A 85 -7.56 -20.37 -11.58
C PRO A 85 -6.54 -20.16 -10.47
N VAL A 86 -6.89 -20.57 -9.24
CA VAL A 86 -6.02 -20.44 -8.07
C VAL A 86 -4.71 -21.19 -8.26
N GLU A 87 -4.77 -22.38 -8.88
CA GLU A 87 -3.60 -23.20 -9.15
C GLU A 87 -2.59 -22.49 -10.05
N ALA A 88 -3.08 -21.83 -11.13
CA ALA A 88 -2.22 -21.10 -12.04
C ALA A 88 -1.55 -19.89 -11.35
N ALA A 89 -2.28 -19.21 -10.48
CA ALA A 89 -1.74 -18.12 -9.68
C ALA A 89 -0.72 -18.63 -8.64
N ALA A 90 -0.99 -19.76 -8.00
CA ALA A 90 -0.10 -20.38 -7.02
C ALA A 90 1.20 -20.88 -7.65
N ASP A 91 1.13 -21.50 -8.83
CA ASP A 91 2.31 -21.93 -9.59
C ASP A 91 3.18 -20.72 -9.96
N ALA A 92 2.57 -19.67 -10.50
CA ALA A 92 3.29 -18.44 -10.84
C ALA A 92 3.92 -17.76 -9.61
N ALA A 93 3.20 -17.72 -8.49
CA ALA A 93 3.70 -17.19 -7.23
C ALA A 93 4.88 -18.02 -6.69
N SER A 94 4.82 -19.35 -6.80
CA SER A 94 5.90 -20.25 -6.37
C SER A 94 7.19 -20.00 -7.19
N VAL A 95 7.08 -19.87 -8.52
CA VAL A 95 8.22 -19.55 -9.39
C VAL A 95 8.81 -18.19 -9.04
N PHE A 96 7.97 -17.18 -8.86
CA PHE A 96 8.40 -15.83 -8.46
C PHE A 96 9.09 -15.82 -7.10
N LEU A 97 8.52 -16.48 -6.09
CA LEU A 97 9.08 -16.54 -4.74
C LEU A 97 10.41 -17.31 -4.69
N GLY A 98 10.58 -18.31 -5.53
CA GLY A 98 11.82 -19.08 -5.67
C GLY A 98 12.92 -18.35 -6.44
N ALA A 99 12.62 -17.26 -7.13
CA ALA A 99 13.60 -16.49 -7.87
C ALA A 99 14.42 -15.56 -6.95
N GLU A 100 15.71 -15.41 -7.21
CA GLU A 100 16.57 -14.45 -6.51
C GLU A 100 16.29 -13.01 -6.97
N SER A 101 15.88 -12.83 -8.24
CA SER A 101 15.64 -11.54 -8.88
C SER A 101 14.51 -11.65 -9.89
N ALA A 102 13.72 -10.57 -10.01
CA ALA A 102 12.63 -10.45 -10.97
C ALA A 102 12.66 -9.06 -11.63
N PRO A 103 13.58 -8.82 -12.58
CA PRO A 103 13.72 -7.53 -13.22
C PRO A 103 12.54 -7.24 -14.15
N VAL A 104 11.92 -6.08 -13.98
CA VAL A 104 10.81 -5.60 -14.82
C VAL A 104 11.13 -4.22 -15.38
N GLU A 105 10.73 -3.97 -16.63
CA GLU A 105 10.87 -2.66 -17.24
C GLU A 105 9.71 -1.75 -16.86
N LYS A 106 10.03 -0.53 -16.42
CA LYS A 106 9.11 0.56 -16.13
C LYS A 106 9.30 1.70 -17.11
N VAL A 107 8.20 2.21 -17.64
CA VAL A 107 8.21 3.48 -18.36
C VAL A 107 7.97 4.62 -17.38
N THR A 108 8.91 5.53 -17.26
CA THR A 108 8.82 6.73 -16.43
C THR A 108 8.88 7.97 -17.31
N LYS A 109 8.58 9.14 -16.74
CA LYS A 109 8.75 10.42 -17.45
C LYS A 109 10.17 10.67 -17.96
N ASP A 110 11.16 10.06 -17.30
CA ASP A 110 12.59 10.18 -17.60
C ASP A 110 13.11 9.07 -18.51
N GLY A 111 12.22 8.21 -19.05
CA GLY A 111 12.54 7.08 -19.94
C GLY A 111 12.27 5.71 -19.34
N ARG A 112 12.84 4.67 -19.93
CA ARG A 112 12.73 3.29 -19.44
C ARG A 112 13.71 3.06 -18.29
N ARG A 113 13.24 2.38 -17.24
CA ARG A 113 14.05 1.97 -16.09
C ARG A 113 13.72 0.53 -15.74
N THR A 114 14.73 -0.25 -15.43
CA THR A 114 14.54 -1.60 -14.86
C THR A 114 14.48 -1.50 -13.34
N VAL A 115 13.52 -2.17 -12.74
CA VAL A 115 13.41 -2.36 -11.29
C VAL A 115 13.36 -3.84 -10.99
N ASP A 116 13.94 -4.27 -9.88
CA ASP A 116 13.83 -5.64 -9.41
C ASP A 116 12.61 -5.76 -8.49
N ALA A 117 11.60 -6.49 -8.94
CA ALA A 117 10.34 -6.64 -8.23
C ALA A 117 10.43 -7.66 -7.07
N ARG A 118 11.43 -8.59 -7.05
CA ARG A 118 11.47 -9.68 -6.08
C ARG A 118 11.89 -9.26 -4.65
N PRO A 119 13.00 -8.53 -4.45
CA PRO A 119 13.50 -8.21 -3.12
C PRO A 119 12.53 -7.43 -2.23
N PRO A 120 11.71 -6.47 -2.74
CA PRO A 120 10.77 -5.73 -1.90
C PRO A 120 9.54 -6.53 -1.48
N VAL A 121 9.25 -7.67 -2.14
CA VAL A 121 8.10 -8.51 -1.77
C VAL A 121 8.43 -9.28 -0.50
N VAL A 122 7.79 -8.88 0.59
CA VAL A 122 7.91 -9.50 1.93
C VAL A 122 7.03 -10.72 2.04
N LEU A 123 5.83 -10.65 1.45
CA LEU A 123 4.85 -11.74 1.48
C LEU A 123 4.05 -11.72 0.17
N LEU A 124 3.78 -12.91 -0.34
CA LEU A 124 2.84 -13.16 -1.42
C LEU A 124 2.11 -14.46 -1.09
N ARG A 125 0.81 -14.37 -0.83
CA ARG A 125 -0.09 -15.49 -0.64
C ARG A 125 -1.10 -15.55 -1.77
N VAL A 126 -1.51 -16.76 -2.11
CA VAL A 126 -2.56 -17.00 -3.08
C VAL A 126 -3.71 -17.70 -2.38
N SER A 127 -4.91 -17.20 -2.56
CA SER A 127 -6.14 -17.80 -2.07
C SER A 127 -7.19 -17.83 -3.17
N ASP A 128 -8.26 -18.58 -2.94
CA ASP A 128 -9.40 -18.74 -3.82
C ASP A 128 -10.63 -18.15 -3.14
N ALA A 129 -11.37 -17.27 -3.82
CA ALA A 129 -12.58 -16.68 -3.29
C ALA A 129 -13.62 -16.42 -4.38
N GLU A 130 -14.85 -16.20 -3.93
CA GLU A 130 -15.91 -15.58 -4.72
C GLU A 130 -15.96 -14.10 -4.36
N GLU A 131 -15.97 -13.26 -5.37
CA GLU A 131 -16.11 -11.81 -5.20
C GLU A 131 -17.48 -11.36 -5.67
N PRO A 132 -18.16 -10.43 -4.95
CA PRO A 132 -19.56 -10.07 -5.21
C PRO A 132 -19.89 -9.63 -6.64
N ASP A 133 -18.93 -8.96 -7.28
CA ASP A 133 -19.09 -8.37 -8.61
C ASP A 133 -18.35 -9.13 -9.71
N ILE A 134 -17.86 -10.35 -9.41
CA ILE A 134 -17.09 -11.18 -10.33
C ILE A 134 -17.78 -12.51 -10.51
N GLU A 135 -18.11 -12.86 -11.74
CA GLU A 135 -18.71 -14.16 -12.04
C GLU A 135 -17.70 -15.29 -11.85
N GLY A 136 -18.04 -16.24 -10.97
CA GLY A 136 -17.24 -17.40 -10.65
C GLY A 136 -16.13 -17.15 -9.61
N ARG A 137 -15.38 -18.22 -9.32
CA ARG A 137 -14.23 -18.16 -8.41
C ARG A 137 -13.06 -17.48 -9.11
N CYS A 138 -12.27 -16.75 -8.33
CA CYS A 138 -11.08 -16.05 -8.82
C CYS A 138 -9.91 -16.25 -7.85
N ALA A 139 -8.70 -16.20 -8.39
CA ALA A 139 -7.51 -16.15 -7.55
C ALA A 139 -7.35 -14.76 -6.93
N ILE A 140 -6.97 -14.74 -5.67
CA ILE A 140 -6.64 -13.54 -4.92
C ILE A 140 -5.18 -13.62 -4.50
N LEU A 141 -4.45 -12.52 -4.73
CA LEU A 141 -3.12 -12.36 -4.18
C LEU A 141 -3.17 -11.38 -3.00
N ASP A 142 -2.74 -11.84 -1.83
CA ASP A 142 -2.37 -10.98 -0.71
C ASP A 142 -0.87 -10.69 -0.81
N LEU A 143 -0.53 -9.42 -0.99
CA LEU A 143 0.82 -8.98 -1.33
C LEU A 143 1.29 -7.89 -0.38
N VAL A 144 2.39 -8.14 0.35
CA VAL A 144 3.07 -7.11 1.15
C VAL A 144 4.35 -6.69 0.44
N VAL A 145 4.43 -5.40 0.12
CA VAL A 145 5.58 -4.80 -0.57
C VAL A 145 6.21 -3.74 0.32
N ARG A 146 7.51 -3.88 0.58
CA ARG A 146 8.32 -2.88 1.27
C ARG A 146 8.49 -1.64 0.39
N HIS A 147 8.45 -0.48 0.99
CA HIS A 147 8.74 0.78 0.33
C HIS A 147 10.25 0.92 0.11
N VAL A 148 10.66 0.97 -1.13
CA VAL A 148 12.05 1.07 -1.58
C VAL A 148 12.20 2.14 -2.66
N THR A 149 13.43 2.52 -2.94
CA THR A 149 13.77 3.40 -4.07
C THR A 149 14.69 2.66 -5.02
N PRO A 150 14.30 2.46 -6.28
CA PRO A 150 13.06 2.86 -6.93
C PRO A 150 11.83 2.07 -6.42
N THR A 151 10.65 2.72 -6.38
CA THR A 151 9.42 2.12 -5.87
C THR A 151 8.97 0.93 -6.73
N VAL A 152 8.66 -0.19 -6.07
CA VAL A 152 7.98 -1.35 -6.65
C VAL A 152 6.50 -1.31 -6.27
N ARG A 153 5.62 -1.54 -7.24
CA ARG A 153 4.16 -1.51 -7.10
C ARG A 153 3.56 -2.87 -7.44
N PRO A 154 2.30 -3.13 -7.11
CA PRO A 154 1.62 -4.39 -7.50
C PRO A 154 1.72 -4.71 -8.99
N ASP A 155 1.63 -3.71 -9.88
CA ASP A 155 1.76 -3.91 -11.33
C ASP A 155 3.14 -4.42 -11.75
N ASP A 156 4.20 -4.02 -11.04
CA ASP A 156 5.55 -4.53 -11.29
C ASP A 156 5.64 -6.02 -10.91
N VAL A 157 5.03 -6.39 -9.76
CA VAL A 157 4.94 -7.78 -9.31
C VAL A 157 4.10 -8.62 -10.27
N LEU A 158 2.94 -8.12 -10.71
CA LEU A 158 2.11 -8.79 -11.72
C LEU A 158 2.86 -8.99 -13.03
N THR A 159 3.67 -8.01 -13.44
CA THR A 159 4.53 -8.13 -14.63
C THR A 159 5.58 -9.21 -14.46
N ALA A 160 6.21 -9.29 -13.28
CA ALA A 160 7.17 -10.34 -12.96
C ALA A 160 6.51 -11.74 -12.93
N LEU A 161 5.31 -11.87 -12.36
CA LEU A 161 4.53 -13.11 -12.36
C LEU A 161 4.20 -13.57 -13.78
N ARG A 162 3.87 -12.65 -14.70
CA ARG A 162 3.64 -12.96 -16.10
C ARG A 162 4.93 -13.42 -16.82
N GLN A 163 6.06 -12.78 -16.53
CA GLN A 163 7.34 -13.06 -17.18
C GLN A 163 7.97 -14.35 -16.69
N LEU A 164 7.98 -14.60 -15.38
CA LEU A 164 8.64 -15.74 -14.76
C LEU A 164 7.72 -16.96 -14.64
N GLY A 165 6.49 -16.74 -14.20
CA GLY A 165 5.54 -17.79 -13.89
C GLY A 165 4.46 -18.00 -14.96
N ALA A 166 4.59 -17.37 -16.13
CA ALA A 166 3.61 -17.45 -17.23
C ALA A 166 2.16 -17.15 -16.82
N LEU A 167 1.95 -16.34 -15.77
CA LEU A 167 0.60 -15.97 -15.32
C LEU A 167 -0.15 -15.24 -16.45
N SER A 168 -1.30 -15.76 -16.83
CA SER A 168 -2.20 -15.10 -17.78
C SER A 168 -3.33 -14.40 -17.02
N THR A 169 -3.53 -13.12 -17.28
CA THR A 169 -4.62 -12.33 -16.71
C THR A 169 -5.52 -11.83 -17.83
N PRO A 170 -6.55 -12.62 -18.25
CA PRO A 170 -7.40 -12.28 -19.39
C PRO A 170 -8.26 -11.04 -19.12
N VAL A 171 -8.54 -10.78 -17.86
CA VAL A 171 -9.26 -9.60 -17.39
C VAL A 171 -8.30 -8.75 -16.54
N THR A 172 -8.50 -7.44 -16.56
CA THR A 172 -7.71 -6.50 -15.76
C THR A 172 -7.83 -6.82 -14.28
N PRO A 173 -6.72 -7.04 -13.56
CA PRO A 173 -6.72 -7.25 -12.13
C PRO A 173 -7.31 -6.05 -11.37
N LEU A 174 -8.05 -6.33 -10.29
CA LEU A 174 -8.52 -5.31 -9.37
C LEU A 174 -7.56 -5.23 -8.20
N VAL A 175 -7.02 -4.05 -7.97
CA VAL A 175 -5.99 -3.82 -6.95
C VAL A 175 -6.54 -2.89 -5.88
N THR A 176 -6.47 -3.32 -4.62
CA THR A 176 -6.87 -2.53 -3.45
C THR A 176 -5.75 -2.52 -2.43
N ARG A 177 -5.38 -1.34 -1.94
CA ARG A 177 -4.50 -1.22 -0.79
C ARG A 177 -5.31 -1.34 0.49
N LEU A 178 -5.01 -2.36 1.30
CA LEU A 178 -5.73 -2.65 2.54
C LEU A 178 -5.10 -1.96 3.76
N ALA A 179 -3.76 -1.88 3.78
CA ALA A 179 -3.03 -1.28 4.91
C ALA A 179 -1.69 -0.68 4.47
N GLN A 180 -1.19 0.25 5.26
CA GLN A 180 0.18 0.74 5.23
C GLN A 180 0.70 0.82 6.67
N GLY A 181 2.00 0.61 6.87
CA GLY A 181 2.61 0.73 8.19
C GLY A 181 3.97 0.08 8.30
N LEU A 182 4.39 -0.13 9.53
CA LEU A 182 5.63 -0.85 9.86
C LEU A 182 5.44 -2.35 9.67
N ILE A 183 6.49 -3.01 9.19
CA ILE A 183 6.50 -4.46 9.09
C ILE A 183 6.76 -5.03 10.48
N GLY A 184 5.83 -5.85 10.98
CA GLY A 184 6.04 -6.62 12.20
C GLY A 184 7.20 -7.63 12.06
N ALA A 185 7.67 -8.16 13.17
CA ALA A 185 8.91 -8.93 13.25
C ALA A 185 8.93 -10.24 12.45
N VAL A 186 7.78 -10.79 12.04
CA VAL A 186 7.71 -12.07 11.31
C VAL A 186 6.51 -12.05 10.36
N PRO A 187 6.64 -12.57 9.14
CA PRO A 187 5.47 -12.88 8.33
C PRO A 187 4.54 -13.80 9.13
N PRO A 188 3.24 -13.52 9.21
CA PRO A 188 2.31 -14.38 9.91
C PRO A 188 2.31 -15.77 9.27
N ALA A 189 1.99 -16.82 10.05
CA ALA A 189 1.76 -18.16 9.52
C ALA A 189 0.69 -18.10 8.41
N ASP A 190 0.64 -19.12 7.55
CA ASP A 190 -0.21 -19.10 6.34
C ASP A 190 -1.70 -18.80 6.63
N ASP A 191 -2.18 -19.18 7.81
CA ASP A 191 -3.57 -18.98 8.23
C ASP A 191 -3.79 -17.68 9.04
N GLU A 192 -2.73 -16.94 9.37
CA GLU A 192 -2.87 -15.74 10.17
C GLU A 192 -3.15 -14.50 9.28
N PRO A 193 -3.98 -13.55 9.76
CA PRO A 193 -4.23 -12.32 9.04
C PRO A 193 -2.95 -11.48 8.93
N ILE A 194 -2.72 -10.92 7.75
CA ILE A 194 -1.62 -10.01 7.51
C ILE A 194 -1.89 -8.71 8.27
N ARG A 195 -0.94 -8.31 9.13
CA ARG A 195 -1.04 -7.06 9.89
C ARG A 195 0.24 -6.27 9.74
N LEU A 196 0.10 -5.04 9.26
CA LEU A 196 1.10 -4.00 9.43
C LEU A 196 0.77 -3.21 10.69
N ALA A 197 1.80 -2.77 11.41
CA ALA A 197 1.59 -1.92 12.57
C ALA A 197 1.02 -0.56 12.13
N ASP A 198 0.00 -0.08 12.85
CA ASP A 198 -0.68 1.17 12.50
C ASP A 198 0.27 2.37 12.66
N PRO A 199 0.55 3.14 11.61
CA PRO A 199 1.51 4.24 11.67
C PRO A 199 1.04 5.40 12.57
N LEU A 200 -0.23 5.43 12.98
CA LEU A 200 -0.74 6.44 13.90
C LEU A 200 -0.58 6.06 15.37
N ARG A 201 -0.50 4.76 15.69
CA ARG A 201 -0.55 4.24 17.07
C ARG A 201 0.74 3.61 17.55
N ASP A 202 1.42 2.87 16.67
CA ASP A 202 2.55 2.00 17.07
C ASP A 202 3.90 2.71 17.03
N VAL A 203 3.95 3.94 17.49
CA VAL A 203 5.22 4.60 17.77
C VAL A 203 5.69 4.11 19.14
N ALA A 204 6.62 3.19 19.17
CA ALA A 204 7.34 2.88 20.41
C ALA A 204 7.85 4.19 21.00
N ALA A 205 7.35 4.56 22.16
CA ALA A 205 7.87 5.70 22.89
C ALA A 205 9.40 5.56 22.96
N PRO A 206 10.20 6.61 22.64
CA PRO A 206 11.64 6.52 22.75
C PRO A 206 11.96 6.03 24.14
N ALA A 207 12.74 4.94 24.24
CA ALA A 207 13.18 4.43 25.53
C ALA A 207 13.78 5.61 26.29
N ALA A 208 13.17 5.97 27.41
CA ALA A 208 13.64 7.05 28.25
C ALA A 208 15.08 6.72 28.63
N SER A 209 16.03 7.42 28.03
CA SER A 209 17.44 7.38 28.44
C SER A 209 17.53 7.89 29.88
N ARG A 210 17.82 6.97 30.80
CA ARG A 210 18.21 7.29 32.16
C ARG A 210 19.65 7.81 32.20
#